data_e3e6d1e66cacd83f752e399f289f8be7
#
_entry.id   e3e6d1e66cacd83f752e399f289f8be7
#
_cell.length_a   1.000
_cell.length_b   1.000
_cell.length_c   1.000
_cell.angle_alpha   90.00
_cell.angle_beta   90.00
_cell.angle_gamma   90.00
#
_symmetry.space_group_name_H-M   'P 1'
#
loop_
_entity.id
_entity.type
_entity.pdbx_description
1 polymer ?
#
loop_
_entity_poly.entity_id
_entity_poly.type
_entity_poly.pdbx_seq_one_letter_code
_entity_poly.pdbx_strand_id
1 'polypeptide(L)'
;KHEEKKHIVDAFFHGIATGTLKLVNHPKRKIVIVVVLSALTLAMFGATFLVKVNNDFMAYFKSGSEIRKRSDTLHKELAGAQTFFIRINSGLPETFKQAEYLSQVAALQQFMAQKGWFNKTESLADRVALIHREMNNGDKKFFAIPADSNLISQYLLFFQRDEISRFVTPDFSEVSIMVRHNVTAS
;
A
#
# COMPACT_ATOMS: atom_id res chain seq x y z
N LYS A 1 -29.13 30.89 -39.70
CA LYS A 1 -28.40 29.68 -39.19
C LYS A 1 -28.49 29.47 -37.65
N HIS A 2 -28.58 30.54 -36.84
CA HIS A 2 -28.74 30.42 -35.38
C HIS A 2 -30.21 30.16 -34.95
N GLU A 3 -31.17 30.67 -35.63
CA GLU A 3 -32.61 30.46 -35.35
C GLU A 3 -33.08 29.05 -35.70
N GLU A 4 -32.61 28.48 -36.80
CA GLU A 4 -32.93 27.11 -37.20
C GLU A 4 -32.50 26.06 -36.20
N LYS A 5 -31.29 26.21 -35.59
CA LYS A 5 -30.80 25.32 -34.52
C LYS A 5 -31.64 25.43 -33.26
N LYS A 6 -32.12 26.62 -32.92
CA LYS A 6 -32.97 26.84 -31.75
C LYS A 6 -34.33 26.12 -31.90
N HIS A 7 -34.96 26.18 -33.09
CA HIS A 7 -36.20 25.47 -33.39
C HIS A 7 -36.07 23.94 -33.30
N ILE A 8 -34.96 23.38 -33.73
CA ILE A 8 -34.73 21.92 -33.67
C ILE A 8 -34.56 21.47 -32.21
N VAL A 9 -33.83 22.24 -31.41
CA VAL A 9 -33.59 21.96 -29.97
C VAL A 9 -34.91 22.08 -29.20
N ASP A 10 -35.69 23.14 -29.44
CA ASP A 10 -37.00 23.35 -28.79
C ASP A 10 -38.01 22.26 -29.18
N ALA A 11 -38.05 21.83 -30.44
CA ALA A 11 -38.89 20.74 -30.91
C ALA A 11 -38.52 19.40 -30.27
N PHE A 12 -37.22 19.15 -30.10
CA PHE A 12 -36.70 17.95 -29.44
C PHE A 12 -37.08 17.91 -27.94
N PHE A 13 -36.88 19.02 -27.22
CA PHE A 13 -37.27 19.10 -25.80
C PHE A 13 -38.79 19.04 -25.63
N HIS A 14 -39.57 19.66 -26.54
CA HIS A 14 -41.01 19.59 -26.50
C HIS A 14 -41.53 18.17 -26.79
N GLY A 15 -40.87 17.43 -27.69
CA GLY A 15 -41.15 16.03 -27.98
C GLY A 15 -40.90 15.12 -26.77
N ILE A 16 -39.76 15.33 -26.09
CA ILE A 16 -39.43 14.60 -24.84
C ILE A 16 -40.44 14.94 -23.76
N ALA A 17 -40.74 16.22 -23.53
CA ALA A 17 -41.64 16.66 -22.46
C ALA A 17 -43.07 16.12 -22.68
N THR A 18 -43.61 16.19 -23.91
CA THR A 18 -44.94 15.66 -24.22
C THR A 18 -44.98 14.13 -24.19
N GLY A 19 -43.88 13.45 -24.57
CA GLY A 19 -43.74 12.01 -24.49
C GLY A 19 -43.75 11.53 -23.03
N THR A 20 -42.96 12.19 -22.18
CA THR A 20 -42.92 11.89 -20.74
C THR A 20 -44.25 12.18 -20.04
N LEU A 21 -44.91 13.28 -20.35
CA LEU A 21 -46.25 13.58 -19.82
C LEU A 21 -47.28 12.53 -20.19
N LYS A 22 -47.30 12.05 -21.45
CA LYS A 22 -48.16 10.96 -21.88
C LYS A 22 -47.87 9.63 -21.22
N LEU A 23 -46.60 9.37 -20.94
CA LEU A 23 -46.15 8.15 -20.25
C LEU A 23 -46.57 8.16 -18.78
N VAL A 24 -46.44 9.32 -18.13
CA VAL A 24 -46.72 9.48 -16.69
C VAL A 24 -48.22 9.64 -16.41
N ASN A 25 -49.04 10.10 -17.35
CA ASN A 25 -50.44 10.37 -17.11
C ASN A 25 -51.33 9.11 -17.15
N HIS A 26 -50.80 7.95 -17.56
CA HIS A 26 -51.54 6.69 -17.59
C HIS A 26 -51.32 5.90 -16.29
N PRO A 27 -52.35 5.62 -15.46
CA PRO A 27 -52.17 5.06 -14.12
C PRO A 27 -51.41 3.72 -14.09
N LYS A 28 -51.70 2.85 -15.06
CA LYS A 28 -50.98 1.55 -15.16
C LYS A 28 -49.51 1.71 -15.58
N ARG A 29 -49.19 2.68 -16.43
CA ARG A 29 -47.80 2.96 -16.87
C ARG A 29 -46.98 3.61 -15.79
N LYS A 30 -47.57 4.45 -14.96
CA LYS A 30 -46.93 5.02 -13.75
C LYS A 30 -46.35 3.94 -12.85
N ILE A 31 -47.14 2.93 -12.51
CA ILE A 31 -46.73 1.82 -11.65
C ILE A 31 -45.56 1.05 -12.29
N VAL A 32 -45.66 0.76 -13.61
CA VAL A 32 -44.57 0.06 -14.31
C VAL A 32 -43.26 0.88 -14.28
N ILE A 33 -43.32 2.19 -14.53
CA ILE A 33 -42.16 3.07 -14.50
C ILE A 33 -41.54 3.08 -13.12
N VAL A 34 -42.33 3.22 -12.05
CA VAL A 34 -41.83 3.22 -10.67
C VAL A 34 -41.16 1.87 -10.34
N VAL A 35 -41.75 0.76 -10.71
CA VAL A 35 -41.20 -0.58 -10.48
C VAL A 35 -39.90 -0.76 -11.25
N VAL A 36 -39.83 -0.37 -12.52
CA VAL A 36 -38.61 -0.48 -13.32
C VAL A 36 -37.48 0.40 -12.74
N LEU A 37 -37.80 1.66 -12.42
CA LEU A 37 -36.79 2.56 -11.81
C LEU A 37 -36.30 2.04 -10.44
N SER A 38 -37.23 1.54 -9.61
CA SER A 38 -36.86 0.94 -8.31
C SER A 38 -35.96 -0.29 -8.50
N ALA A 39 -36.30 -1.17 -9.44
CA ALA A 39 -35.50 -2.34 -9.76
C ALA A 39 -34.11 -1.96 -10.29
N LEU A 40 -34.05 -0.94 -11.15
CA LEU A 40 -32.77 -0.42 -11.67
C LEU A 40 -31.91 0.19 -10.54
N THR A 41 -32.53 0.97 -9.65
CA THR A 41 -31.83 1.56 -8.48
C THR A 41 -31.28 0.48 -7.56
N LEU A 42 -32.08 -0.56 -7.27
CA LEU A 42 -31.64 -1.70 -6.48
C LEU A 42 -30.49 -2.47 -7.15
N ALA A 43 -30.57 -2.67 -8.46
CA ALA A 43 -29.51 -3.32 -9.22
C ALA A 43 -28.21 -2.51 -9.20
N MET A 44 -28.30 -1.17 -9.38
CA MET A 44 -27.13 -0.28 -9.28
C MET A 44 -26.55 -0.25 -7.87
N PHE A 45 -27.38 -0.26 -6.84
CA PHE A 45 -26.94 -0.35 -5.46
C PHE A 45 -26.21 -1.68 -5.18
N GLY A 46 -26.77 -2.80 -5.65
CA GLY A 46 -26.10 -4.10 -5.60
C GLY A 46 -24.76 -4.13 -6.35
N ALA A 47 -24.68 -3.47 -7.51
CA ALA A 47 -23.45 -3.37 -8.29
C ALA A 47 -22.33 -2.60 -7.55
N THR A 48 -22.68 -1.70 -6.62
CA THR A 48 -21.70 -0.96 -5.82
C THR A 48 -20.82 -1.91 -4.98
N PHE A 49 -21.38 -3.01 -4.50
CA PHE A 49 -20.62 -4.01 -3.73
C PHE A 49 -19.65 -4.87 -4.57
N LEU A 50 -19.79 -4.83 -5.91
CA LEU A 50 -18.87 -5.51 -6.81
C LEU A 50 -17.68 -4.64 -7.22
N VAL A 51 -17.72 -3.35 -6.89
CA VAL A 51 -16.63 -2.43 -7.21
C VAL A 51 -15.44 -2.75 -6.32
N LYS A 52 -14.37 -3.28 -6.91
CA LYS A 52 -13.08 -3.46 -6.24
C LYS A 52 -12.23 -2.23 -6.49
N VAL A 53 -11.86 -1.56 -5.42
CA VAL A 53 -10.89 -0.46 -5.51
C VAL A 53 -9.52 -1.09 -5.66
N ASN A 54 -8.90 -0.92 -6.82
CA ASN A 54 -7.55 -1.39 -7.09
C ASN A 54 -6.66 -0.17 -7.36
N ASN A 55 -5.73 0.11 -6.44
CA ASN A 55 -4.76 1.20 -6.53
C ASN A 55 -3.45 0.77 -7.20
N ASP A 56 -3.50 -0.24 -8.06
CA ASP A 56 -2.32 -0.67 -8.81
C ASP A 56 -2.00 0.31 -9.94
N PHE A 57 -0.99 1.13 -9.74
CA PHE A 57 -0.49 2.06 -10.76
C PHE A 57 -0.05 1.34 -12.05
N MET A 58 0.38 0.07 -11.94
CA MET A 58 0.79 -0.71 -13.11
C MET A 58 -0.41 -1.19 -13.95
N ALA A 59 -1.60 -1.22 -13.36
CA ALA A 59 -2.83 -1.55 -14.11
C ALA A 59 -3.20 -0.51 -15.16
N TYR A 60 -2.73 0.74 -15.02
CA TYR A 60 -2.94 1.80 -16.02
C TYR A 60 -2.11 1.62 -17.28
N PHE A 61 -1.04 0.81 -17.24
CA PHE A 61 -0.23 0.51 -18.40
C PHE A 61 -0.78 -0.70 -19.16
N LYS A 62 -0.78 -0.60 -20.49
CA LYS A 62 -1.24 -1.69 -21.37
C LYS A 62 -0.52 -3.00 -21.03
N SER A 63 -1.29 -4.10 -20.96
CA SER A 63 -0.73 -5.44 -20.78
C SER A 63 0.30 -5.73 -21.87
N GLY A 64 1.56 -6.03 -21.50
CA GLY A 64 2.64 -6.28 -22.44
C GLY A 64 3.52 -5.07 -22.77
N SER A 65 3.25 -3.88 -22.21
CA SER A 65 4.19 -2.74 -22.33
C SER A 65 5.54 -3.07 -21.66
N GLU A 66 6.61 -2.53 -22.20
CA GLU A 66 7.98 -2.67 -21.66
C GLU A 66 8.05 -2.30 -20.18
N ILE A 67 7.36 -1.22 -19.79
CA ILE A 67 7.29 -0.74 -18.40
C ILE A 67 6.69 -1.80 -17.50
N ARG A 68 5.57 -2.42 -17.90
CA ARG A 68 4.92 -3.47 -17.12
C ARG A 68 5.77 -4.72 -17.00
N LYS A 69 6.39 -5.16 -18.10
CA LYS A 69 7.30 -6.33 -18.09
C LYS A 69 8.51 -6.10 -17.18
N ARG A 70 9.13 -4.91 -17.25
CA ARG A 70 10.27 -4.57 -16.38
C ARG A 70 9.85 -4.46 -14.92
N SER A 71 8.67 -3.90 -14.65
CA SER A 71 8.11 -3.86 -13.31
C SER A 71 7.87 -5.26 -12.74
N ASP A 72 7.27 -6.16 -13.53
CA ASP A 72 7.03 -7.55 -13.13
C ASP A 72 8.36 -8.30 -12.86
N THR A 73 9.40 -8.01 -13.63
CA THR A 73 10.74 -8.56 -13.39
C THR A 73 11.33 -8.02 -12.08
N LEU A 74 11.25 -6.71 -11.86
CA LEU A 74 11.69 -6.07 -10.62
C LEU A 74 10.93 -6.61 -9.41
N HIS A 75 9.61 -6.81 -9.53
CA HIS A 75 8.79 -7.42 -8.47
C HIS A 75 9.28 -8.81 -8.09
N LYS A 76 9.70 -9.61 -9.07
CA LYS A 76 10.19 -10.99 -8.83
C LYS A 76 11.61 -11.00 -8.26
N GLU A 77 12.49 -10.13 -8.77
CA GLU A 77 13.91 -10.15 -8.43
C GLU A 77 14.25 -9.36 -7.15
N LEU A 78 13.53 -8.28 -6.86
CA LEU A 78 13.84 -7.38 -5.73
C LEU A 78 12.93 -7.58 -4.50
N ALA A 79 12.21 -8.70 -4.42
CA ALA A 79 11.32 -9.01 -3.29
C ALA A 79 10.30 -7.90 -2.97
N GLY A 80 9.68 -7.32 -4.01
CA GLY A 80 8.65 -6.30 -3.90
C GLY A 80 9.10 -4.94 -4.40
N ALA A 81 8.23 -4.29 -5.21
CA ALA A 81 8.47 -2.95 -5.75
C ALA A 81 7.85 -1.84 -4.90
N GLN A 82 6.90 -2.18 -4.03
CA GLN A 82 6.30 -1.21 -3.11
C GLN A 82 6.97 -1.28 -1.75
N THR A 83 7.23 -0.11 -1.18
CA THR A 83 7.94 0.01 0.09
C THR A 83 7.18 0.96 1.02
N PHE A 84 7.01 0.56 2.28
CA PHE A 84 6.58 1.46 3.34
C PHE A 84 7.44 1.26 4.58
N PHE A 85 7.33 2.19 5.53
CA PHE A 85 8.11 2.17 6.77
C PHE A 85 7.18 2.06 7.97
N ILE A 86 7.50 1.13 8.86
CA ILE A 86 6.92 1.07 10.20
C ILE A 86 7.88 1.81 11.13
N ARG A 87 7.42 2.91 11.71
CA ARG A 87 8.21 3.69 12.66
C ARG A 87 7.81 3.35 14.08
N ILE A 88 8.82 3.11 14.92
CA ILE A 88 8.66 2.79 16.33
C ILE A 88 9.41 3.86 17.10
N ASN A 89 8.68 4.66 17.87
CA ASN A 89 9.24 5.75 18.66
C ASN A 89 9.15 5.40 20.15
N SER A 90 10.28 5.43 20.84
CA SER A 90 10.37 5.18 22.28
C SER A 90 10.11 6.45 23.10
N GLY A 91 10.28 7.63 22.52
CA GLY A 91 10.28 8.91 23.20
C GLY A 91 11.52 9.18 24.06
N LEU A 92 12.48 8.24 24.15
CA LEU A 92 13.67 8.36 24.93
C LEU A 92 14.93 8.15 24.06
N PRO A 93 15.93 9.04 24.14
CA PRO A 93 17.20 8.88 23.43
C PRO A 93 17.90 7.58 23.79
N GLU A 94 18.74 7.09 22.88
CA GLU A 94 19.61 5.91 23.06
C GLU A 94 18.87 4.57 23.27
N THR A 95 17.52 4.56 23.21
CA THR A 95 16.70 3.36 23.46
C THR A 95 17.08 2.21 22.50
N PHE A 96 17.22 2.51 21.21
CA PHE A 96 17.48 1.47 20.20
C PHE A 96 18.97 1.09 20.08
N LYS A 97 19.83 1.55 21.00
CA LYS A 97 21.16 0.97 21.25
C LYS A 97 21.12 -0.13 22.30
N GLN A 98 20.01 -0.26 23.04
CA GLN A 98 19.88 -1.29 24.07
C GLN A 98 19.45 -2.61 23.43
N ALA A 99 20.09 -3.71 23.86
CA ALA A 99 19.87 -5.05 23.32
C ALA A 99 18.41 -5.50 23.45
N GLU A 100 17.76 -5.17 24.55
CA GLU A 100 16.36 -5.51 24.81
C GLU A 100 15.42 -4.95 23.74
N TYR A 101 15.48 -3.64 23.49
CA TYR A 101 14.57 -2.99 22.54
C TYR A 101 14.90 -3.34 21.09
N LEU A 102 16.17 -3.45 20.74
CA LEU A 102 16.57 -3.85 19.40
C LEU A 102 16.18 -5.31 19.09
N SER A 103 16.22 -6.18 20.11
CA SER A 103 15.73 -7.56 19.98
C SER A 103 14.21 -7.62 19.75
N GLN A 104 13.42 -6.71 20.35
CA GLN A 104 11.98 -6.61 20.09
C GLN A 104 11.70 -6.19 18.63
N VAL A 105 12.52 -5.31 18.05
CA VAL A 105 12.43 -4.95 16.62
C VAL A 105 12.69 -6.19 15.75
N ALA A 106 13.72 -6.97 16.06
CA ALA A 106 14.02 -8.21 15.35
C ALA A 106 12.88 -9.24 15.50
N ALA A 107 12.30 -9.38 16.69
CA ALA A 107 11.18 -10.27 16.95
C ALA A 107 9.93 -9.85 16.13
N LEU A 108 9.65 -8.54 16.01
CA LEU A 108 8.57 -8.03 15.17
C LEU A 108 8.81 -8.37 13.71
N GLN A 109 10.02 -8.21 13.18
CA GLN A 109 10.37 -8.62 11.81
C GLN A 109 10.17 -10.11 11.60
N GLN A 110 10.59 -10.95 12.55
CA GLN A 110 10.37 -12.38 12.48
C GLN A 110 8.88 -12.75 12.48
N PHE A 111 8.08 -12.09 13.31
CA PHE A 111 6.64 -12.26 13.31
C PHE A 111 6.03 -11.91 11.96
N MET A 112 6.43 -10.78 11.36
CA MET A 112 5.97 -10.36 10.03
C MET A 112 6.36 -11.37 8.95
N ALA A 113 7.57 -11.91 9.01
CA ALA A 113 8.06 -12.93 8.08
C ALA A 113 7.25 -14.24 8.19
N GLN A 114 6.91 -14.67 9.43
CA GLN A 114 6.10 -15.87 9.66
C GLN A 114 4.68 -15.76 9.11
N LYS A 115 4.11 -14.55 9.09
CA LYS A 115 2.77 -14.30 8.50
C LYS A 115 2.76 -14.40 6.99
N GLY A 116 3.91 -14.23 6.33
CA GLY A 116 4.04 -14.30 4.88
C GLY A 116 3.33 -13.19 4.11
N TRP A 117 2.92 -12.10 4.80
CA TRP A 117 2.21 -10.97 4.17
C TRP A 117 3.14 -10.04 3.40
N PHE A 118 4.42 -10.08 3.72
CA PHE A 118 5.43 -9.19 3.15
C PHE A 118 6.58 -10.00 2.57
N ASN A 119 7.17 -9.47 1.51
CA ASN A 119 8.25 -10.13 0.80
C ASN A 119 9.59 -10.02 1.53
N LYS A 120 9.86 -8.84 2.13
CA LYS A 120 11.11 -8.59 2.85
C LYS A 120 10.93 -7.45 3.85
N THR A 121 11.62 -7.56 4.99
CA THR A 121 11.77 -6.48 5.96
C THR A 121 13.25 -6.20 6.19
N GLU A 122 13.60 -4.94 6.43
CA GLU A 122 14.95 -4.51 6.80
C GLU A 122 14.89 -3.44 7.88
N SER A 123 15.76 -3.52 8.88
CA SER A 123 15.87 -2.54 9.95
C SER A 123 17.31 -2.40 10.47
N LEU A 124 17.49 -1.55 11.48
CA LEU A 124 18.76 -1.47 12.21
C LEU A 124 19.16 -2.81 12.83
N ALA A 125 18.19 -3.63 13.28
CA ALA A 125 18.44 -4.93 13.86
C ALA A 125 19.19 -5.86 12.91
N ASP A 126 18.81 -5.88 11.62
CA ASP A 126 19.49 -6.69 10.61
C ASP A 126 20.94 -6.25 10.40
N ARG A 127 21.18 -4.93 10.45
CA ARG A 127 22.53 -4.37 10.28
C ARG A 127 23.43 -4.78 11.45
N VAL A 128 22.93 -4.68 12.66
CA VAL A 128 23.65 -5.12 13.88
C VAL A 128 23.88 -6.62 13.86
N ALA A 129 22.87 -7.43 13.54
CA ALA A 129 23.01 -8.88 13.44
C ALA A 129 24.02 -9.31 12.37
N LEU A 130 24.06 -8.59 11.24
CA LEU A 130 25.03 -8.85 10.18
C LEU A 130 26.47 -8.62 10.67
N ILE A 131 26.75 -7.48 11.29
CA ILE A 131 28.09 -7.19 11.84
C ILE A 131 28.45 -8.20 12.92
N HIS A 132 27.49 -8.53 13.80
CA HIS A 132 27.74 -9.53 14.85
C HIS A 132 28.18 -10.87 14.28
N ARG A 133 27.53 -11.32 13.20
CA ARG A 133 27.94 -12.53 12.47
C ARG A 133 29.34 -12.39 11.87
N GLU A 134 29.61 -11.30 11.17
CA GLU A 134 30.90 -11.11 10.49
C GLU A 134 32.07 -11.03 11.50
N MET A 135 31.88 -10.39 12.65
CA MET A 135 32.87 -10.34 13.75
C MET A 135 33.09 -11.70 14.43
N ASN A 136 32.18 -12.65 14.20
CA ASN A 136 32.31 -14.03 14.67
C ASN A 136 32.59 -15.02 13.50
N ASN A 137 33.48 -14.64 12.59
CA ASN A 137 33.96 -15.46 11.48
C ASN A 137 32.83 -15.88 10.48
N GLY A 138 31.76 -15.10 10.38
CA GLY A 138 30.64 -15.38 9.48
C GLY A 138 29.75 -16.55 9.95
N ASP A 139 29.91 -17.04 11.16
CA ASP A 139 29.10 -18.14 11.71
C ASP A 139 27.64 -17.71 11.86
N LYS A 140 26.75 -18.42 11.18
CA LYS A 140 25.32 -18.11 11.11
C LYS A 140 24.61 -18.07 12.46
N LYS A 141 25.13 -18.77 13.47
CA LYS A 141 24.55 -18.73 14.83
C LYS A 141 24.62 -17.35 15.48
N PHE A 142 25.57 -16.52 15.04
CA PHE A 142 25.72 -15.14 15.49
C PHE A 142 24.92 -14.12 14.65
N PHE A 143 24.13 -14.57 13.69
CA PHE A 143 23.17 -13.67 13.01
C PHE A 143 21.98 -13.38 13.94
N ALA A 144 22.25 -12.64 15.01
CA ALA A 144 21.31 -12.26 16.06
C ALA A 144 21.78 -10.96 16.72
N ILE A 145 20.90 -10.34 17.49
CA ILE A 145 21.24 -9.17 18.30
C ILE A 145 22.10 -9.66 19.49
N PRO A 146 23.32 -9.11 19.70
CA PRO A 146 24.10 -9.43 20.86
C PRO A 146 23.40 -8.98 22.16
N ALA A 147 23.57 -9.75 23.24
CA ALA A 147 22.97 -9.44 24.56
C ALA A 147 23.61 -8.21 25.24
N ASP A 148 24.84 -7.88 24.88
CA ASP A 148 25.56 -6.72 25.43
C ASP A 148 25.28 -5.46 24.60
N SER A 149 24.62 -4.47 25.21
CA SER A 149 24.34 -3.18 24.61
C SER A 149 25.59 -2.34 24.29
N ASN A 150 26.69 -2.54 25.04
CA ASN A 150 27.96 -1.89 24.75
C ASN A 150 28.53 -2.41 23.42
N LEU A 151 28.38 -3.70 23.17
CA LEU A 151 28.83 -4.31 21.93
C LEU A 151 27.99 -3.77 20.72
N ILE A 152 26.67 -3.58 20.90
CA ILE A 152 25.83 -2.93 19.90
C ILE A 152 26.36 -1.52 19.61
N SER A 153 26.64 -0.73 20.63
CA SER A 153 27.17 0.63 20.50
C SER A 153 28.48 0.66 19.72
N GLN A 154 29.37 -0.33 19.97
CA GLN A 154 30.64 -0.49 19.23
C GLN A 154 30.37 -0.83 17.76
N TYR A 155 29.44 -1.75 17.47
CA TYR A 155 29.09 -2.11 16.09
C TYR A 155 28.50 -0.93 15.30
N LEU A 156 27.75 -0.05 15.97
CA LEU A 156 27.20 1.13 15.33
C LEU A 156 28.26 2.14 14.87
N LEU A 157 29.49 2.10 15.39
CA LEU A 157 30.62 2.92 14.94
C LEU A 157 31.15 2.50 13.57
N PHE A 158 30.87 1.29 13.11
CA PHE A 158 31.28 0.82 11.78
C PHE A 158 30.41 1.40 10.65
N PHE A 159 29.23 1.94 10.97
CA PHE A 159 28.36 2.51 9.98
C PHE A 159 28.60 4.01 9.79
N GLN A 160 28.58 4.45 8.54
CA GLN A 160 28.43 5.85 8.26
C GLN A 160 26.97 6.28 8.56
N ARG A 161 26.82 7.54 8.95
CA ARG A 161 25.51 8.03 9.39
C ARG A 161 24.42 7.95 8.31
N ASP A 162 24.79 8.19 7.05
CA ASP A 162 23.91 8.09 5.90
C ASP A 162 23.43 6.65 5.63
N GLU A 163 24.23 5.64 5.95
CA GLU A 163 23.87 4.23 5.78
C GLU A 163 22.74 3.79 6.70
N ILE A 164 22.69 4.32 7.92
CA ILE A 164 21.71 3.93 8.93
C ILE A 164 20.60 4.97 9.15
N SER A 165 20.73 6.16 8.59
CA SER A 165 19.77 7.28 8.76
C SER A 165 18.33 6.95 8.34
N ARG A 166 18.16 6.02 7.40
CA ARG A 166 16.83 5.52 6.98
C ARG A 166 16.18 4.59 8.01
N PHE A 167 16.97 4.01 8.91
CA PHE A 167 16.51 3.02 9.88
C PHE A 167 16.43 3.55 11.30
N VAL A 168 17.14 4.63 11.63
CA VAL A 168 17.20 5.14 12.99
C VAL A 168 17.44 6.65 13.00
N THR A 169 16.85 7.34 13.97
CA THR A 169 17.10 8.76 14.23
C THR A 169 18.53 8.99 14.79
N PRO A 170 19.06 10.21 14.66
CA PRO A 170 20.39 10.54 15.16
C PRO A 170 20.62 10.28 16.65
N ASP A 171 19.57 10.38 17.45
CA ASP A 171 19.56 10.17 18.90
C ASP A 171 19.12 8.75 19.30
N PHE A 172 18.86 7.86 18.33
CA PHE A 172 18.41 6.49 18.56
C PHE A 172 17.11 6.36 19.37
N SER A 173 16.25 7.38 19.34
CA SER A 173 14.92 7.37 19.96
C SER A 173 13.85 6.73 19.09
N GLU A 174 14.04 6.70 17.77
CA GLU A 174 13.10 6.12 16.82
C GLU A 174 13.83 5.17 15.87
N VAL A 175 13.23 4.00 15.62
CA VAL A 175 13.68 3.04 14.61
C VAL A 175 12.61 2.82 13.56
N SER A 176 13.05 2.61 12.33
CA SER A 176 12.18 2.32 11.17
C SER A 176 12.46 0.93 10.64
N ILE A 177 11.40 0.14 10.46
CA ILE A 177 11.43 -1.11 9.70
C ILE A 177 10.96 -0.81 8.29
N MET A 178 11.83 -0.97 7.30
CA MET A 178 11.48 -0.91 5.90
C MET A 178 10.82 -2.22 5.50
N VAL A 179 9.62 -2.15 4.98
CA VAL A 179 8.83 -3.30 4.54
C VAL A 179 8.64 -3.24 3.04
N ARG A 180 8.99 -4.32 2.34
CA ARG A 180 8.75 -4.48 0.91
C ARG A 180 7.62 -5.47 0.68
N HIS A 181 6.70 -5.13 -0.22
CA HIS A 181 5.57 -5.98 -0.56
C HIS A 181 5.15 -5.84 -2.03
N ASN A 182 4.40 -6.84 -2.47
CA ASN A 182 3.77 -6.88 -3.80
C ASN A 182 2.24 -6.78 -3.74
N VAL A 183 1.68 -6.47 -2.58
CA VAL A 183 0.23 -6.35 -2.42
C VAL A 183 -0.22 -5.05 -3.08
N THR A 184 -0.97 -5.18 -4.17
CA THR A 184 -1.48 -4.05 -4.97
C THR A 184 -2.96 -3.78 -4.73
N ALA A 185 -3.66 -4.67 -4.03
CA ALA A 185 -5.07 -4.53 -3.69
C ALA A 185 -5.26 -4.20 -2.21
N SER A 186 -6.07 -3.21 -1.93
CA SER A 186 -6.61 -2.90 -0.61
C SER A 186 -8.00 -3.50 -0.46
#